data_314807a6beece47932fb2d364ecd03ab
#
_entry.id   314807a6beece47932fb2d364ecd03ab
#
_cell.length_a   1.000
_cell.length_b   1.000
_cell.length_c   1.000
_cell.angle_alpha   90.00
_cell.angle_beta   90.00
_cell.angle_gamma   90.00
#
_symmetry.space_group_name_H-M   'P 1'
#
loop_
_entity.id
_entity.type
_entity.pdbx_description
1 polymer ?
#
loop_
_entity_poly.entity_id
_entity_poly.type
_entity_poly.pdbx_seq_one_letter_code
_entity_poly.pdbx_strand_id
1 'polypeptide(L)'
;MNKDNIEEYLSSIEDIIEDARNGKMYILVDDPDRENEGDLIIPAQYAKPQAINFMAKNGRGLICLALTKERIEELELPLMNPSNIKNDLTAFTVSIEAKEGVTTGISAADRAHTISVAVNNNRNKNDLVYPGHVFPLMAWDGGVLVRAGHTEAAVDISKLADLNPSGVICEIMSEDCLLYTSDAADDGLS
;
A
#
# COMPACT_ATOMS: atom_id res chain seq x y z
N MET A 1 17.35 -1.16 -18.98
CA MET A 1 16.29 -0.71 -19.91
C MET A 1 16.51 0.77 -20.18
N ASN A 2 16.64 1.22 -21.46
CA ASN A 2 16.88 2.64 -21.74
C ASN A 2 15.66 3.46 -21.29
N LYS A 3 15.87 4.65 -20.69
CA LYS A 3 14.79 5.57 -20.23
C LYS A 3 13.71 5.80 -21.31
N ASP A 4 14.09 5.78 -22.57
CA ASP A 4 13.19 5.98 -23.71
C ASP A 4 12.19 4.82 -23.97
N ASN A 5 12.37 3.66 -23.33
CA ASN A 5 11.51 2.50 -23.50
C ASN A 5 10.45 2.35 -22.38
N ILE A 6 10.62 2.97 -21.22
CA ILE A 6 9.70 2.82 -20.10
C ILE A 6 8.38 3.54 -20.37
N GLU A 7 8.42 4.73 -20.96
CA GLU A 7 7.23 5.54 -21.26
C GLU A 7 6.25 4.80 -22.20
N GLU A 8 6.74 3.92 -23.08
CA GLU A 8 5.89 3.14 -24.01
C GLU A 8 5.03 2.08 -23.28
N TYR A 9 5.40 1.70 -22.04
CA TYR A 9 4.69 0.69 -21.23
C TYR A 9 3.91 1.28 -20.07
N LEU A 10 4.00 2.60 -19.84
CA LEU A 10 3.23 3.25 -18.79
C LEU A 10 1.80 3.50 -19.25
N SER A 11 0.84 3.12 -18.40
CA SER A 11 -0.56 3.49 -18.58
C SER A 11 -0.79 4.96 -18.25
N SER A 12 -1.80 5.58 -18.86
CA SER A 12 -2.21 6.94 -18.47
C SER A 12 -2.75 6.95 -17.04
N ILE A 13 -2.65 8.09 -16.36
CA ILE A 13 -3.20 8.22 -15.01
C ILE A 13 -4.73 8.06 -15.00
N GLU A 14 -5.41 8.47 -16.08
CA GLU A 14 -6.83 8.31 -16.26
C GLU A 14 -7.23 6.83 -16.32
N ASP A 15 -6.46 6.00 -17.02
CA ASP A 15 -6.68 4.54 -17.08
C ASP A 15 -6.48 3.90 -15.71
N ILE A 16 -5.45 4.32 -14.96
CA ILE A 16 -5.19 3.81 -13.60
C ILE A 16 -6.32 4.21 -12.64
N ILE A 17 -6.82 5.44 -12.71
CA ILE A 17 -7.96 5.89 -11.91
C ILE A 17 -9.21 5.07 -12.23
N GLU A 18 -9.47 4.79 -13.51
CA GLU A 18 -10.60 3.97 -13.93
C GLU A 18 -10.44 2.50 -13.48
N ASP A 19 -9.24 1.94 -13.58
CA ASP A 19 -8.94 0.60 -13.06
C ASP A 19 -9.12 0.54 -11.53
N ALA A 20 -8.65 1.54 -10.80
CA ALA A 20 -8.86 1.66 -9.37
C ALA A 20 -10.35 1.72 -9.02
N ARG A 21 -11.15 2.53 -9.75
CA ARG A 21 -12.60 2.64 -9.57
C ARG A 21 -13.31 1.31 -9.77
N ASN A 22 -12.82 0.48 -10.70
CA ASN A 22 -13.34 -0.86 -10.97
C ASN A 22 -12.75 -1.95 -10.06
N GLY A 23 -11.95 -1.59 -9.06
CA GLY A 23 -11.36 -2.51 -8.09
C GLY A 23 -10.26 -3.39 -8.65
N LYS A 24 -9.63 -2.98 -9.75
CA LYS A 24 -8.46 -3.67 -10.30
C LYS A 24 -7.20 -3.26 -9.53
N MET A 25 -6.26 -4.18 -9.46
CA MET A 25 -4.92 -3.96 -8.95
C MET A 25 -4.07 -3.33 -10.05
N TYR A 26 -3.21 -2.40 -9.68
CA TYR A 26 -2.25 -1.76 -10.58
C TYR A 26 -0.85 -1.79 -9.98
N ILE A 27 0.15 -1.54 -10.79
CA ILE A 27 1.54 -1.38 -10.38
C ILE A 27 1.85 0.10 -10.42
N LEU A 28 2.42 0.60 -9.34
CA LEU A 28 3.03 1.92 -9.29
C LEU A 28 4.54 1.76 -9.23
N VAL A 29 5.24 2.51 -10.06
CA VAL A 29 6.70 2.62 -10.03
C VAL A 29 7.05 4.06 -9.69
N ASP A 30 8.06 4.25 -8.86
CA ASP A 30 8.56 5.58 -8.56
C ASP A 30 9.77 5.95 -9.43
N ASP A 31 10.25 7.18 -9.24
CA ASP A 31 11.36 7.71 -10.04
C ASP A 31 12.64 6.88 -9.79
N PRO A 32 13.39 6.52 -10.86
CA PRO A 32 14.67 5.84 -10.73
C PRO A 32 15.68 6.57 -9.83
N ASP A 33 15.57 7.89 -9.72
CA ASP A 33 16.44 8.70 -8.86
C ASP A 33 15.94 8.71 -7.37
N ARG A 34 14.79 8.05 -7.04
CA ARG A 34 14.26 7.91 -5.69
C ARG A 34 14.54 6.51 -5.12
N GLU A 35 13.57 5.63 -5.09
CA GLU A 35 13.69 4.24 -4.60
C GLU A 35 13.81 3.25 -5.76
N ASN A 36 13.32 3.62 -6.96
CA ASN A 36 13.30 2.79 -8.15
C ASN A 36 12.63 1.43 -7.91
N GLU A 37 11.55 1.45 -7.16
CA GLU A 37 10.80 0.28 -6.73
C GLU A 37 9.44 0.23 -7.42
N GLY A 38 8.86 -0.95 -7.51
CA GLY A 38 7.49 -1.16 -7.99
C GLY A 38 6.63 -1.81 -6.91
N ASP A 39 5.45 -1.26 -6.69
CA ASP A 39 4.47 -1.80 -5.75
C ASP A 39 3.19 -2.25 -6.44
N LEU A 40 2.67 -3.40 -6.01
CA LEU A 40 1.29 -3.78 -6.28
C LEU A 40 0.36 -2.95 -5.39
N ILE A 41 -0.61 -2.29 -5.98
CA ILE A 41 -1.57 -1.46 -5.26
C ILE A 41 -3.00 -1.84 -5.62
N ILE A 42 -3.88 -1.84 -4.62
CA ILE A 42 -5.33 -1.96 -4.79
C ILE A 42 -6.04 -1.03 -3.81
N PRO A 43 -7.11 -0.30 -4.19
CA PRO A 43 -7.91 0.46 -3.23
C PRO A 43 -8.41 -0.45 -2.10
N ALA A 44 -8.24 -0.02 -0.85
CA ALA A 44 -8.39 -0.91 0.30
C ALA A 44 -9.79 -1.50 0.46
N GLN A 45 -10.84 -0.80 -0.01
CA GLN A 45 -12.21 -1.36 -0.02
C GLN A 45 -12.37 -2.59 -0.90
N TYR A 46 -11.47 -2.82 -1.85
CA TYR A 46 -11.45 -3.99 -2.74
C TYR A 46 -10.40 -5.04 -2.33
N ALA A 47 -9.69 -4.83 -1.24
CA ALA A 47 -8.66 -5.74 -0.73
C ALA A 47 -9.26 -7.02 -0.12
N LYS A 48 -9.90 -7.82 -0.97
CA LYS A 48 -10.47 -9.13 -0.62
C LYS A 48 -9.37 -10.18 -0.41
N PRO A 49 -9.67 -11.35 0.19
CA PRO A 49 -8.68 -12.40 0.44
C PRO A 49 -7.89 -12.81 -0.81
N GLN A 50 -8.52 -12.81 -2.00
CA GLN A 50 -7.86 -13.15 -3.25
C GLN A 50 -6.78 -12.12 -3.64
N ALA A 51 -7.06 -10.83 -3.43
CA ALA A 51 -6.09 -9.75 -3.70
C ALA A 51 -4.91 -9.84 -2.74
N ILE A 52 -5.16 -10.00 -1.44
CA ILE A 52 -4.10 -10.17 -0.43
C ILE A 52 -3.25 -11.42 -0.71
N ASN A 53 -3.88 -12.53 -1.09
CA ASN A 53 -3.16 -13.75 -1.48
C ASN A 53 -2.30 -13.52 -2.74
N PHE A 54 -2.81 -12.79 -3.73
CA PHE A 54 -2.06 -12.43 -4.93
C PHE A 54 -0.83 -11.60 -4.58
N MET A 55 -0.98 -10.53 -3.78
CA MET A 55 0.10 -9.68 -3.32
C MET A 55 1.17 -10.47 -2.57
N ALA A 56 0.77 -11.26 -1.57
CA ALA A 56 1.69 -12.06 -0.77
C ALA A 56 2.46 -13.10 -1.60
N LYS A 57 1.82 -13.70 -2.61
CA LYS A 57 2.42 -14.74 -3.44
C LYS A 57 3.28 -14.18 -4.58
N ASN A 58 2.85 -13.11 -5.21
CA ASN A 58 3.49 -12.60 -6.42
C ASN A 58 4.31 -11.32 -6.14
N GLY A 59 3.84 -10.42 -5.27
CA GLY A 59 4.61 -9.28 -4.79
C GLY A 59 5.71 -9.72 -3.83
N ARG A 60 5.38 -10.56 -2.85
CA ARG A 60 6.30 -11.08 -1.81
C ARG A 60 6.73 -10.04 -0.79
N GLY A 61 6.35 -8.79 -0.97
CA GLY A 61 6.63 -7.67 -0.07
C GLY A 61 5.76 -7.67 1.19
N LEU A 62 5.92 -6.63 1.99
CA LEU A 62 5.13 -6.42 3.19
C LEU A 62 3.72 -5.91 2.83
N ILE A 63 2.67 -6.54 3.36
CA ILE A 63 1.30 -6.04 3.17
C ILE A 63 1.09 -4.83 4.07
N CYS A 64 1.07 -3.65 3.46
CA CYS A 64 0.89 -2.37 4.13
C CYS A 64 -0.47 -1.76 3.76
N LEU A 65 -1.02 -0.96 4.67
CA LEU A 65 -2.29 -0.27 4.51
C LEU A 65 -2.06 1.25 4.58
N ALA A 66 -2.04 1.90 3.41
CA ALA A 66 -1.97 3.35 3.33
C ALA A 66 -3.29 3.97 3.76
N LEU A 67 -3.24 4.84 4.76
CA LEU A 67 -4.37 5.56 5.34
C LEU A 67 -4.08 7.06 5.39
N THR A 68 -5.14 7.87 5.35
CA THR A 68 -5.01 9.29 5.65
C THR A 68 -4.60 9.51 7.11
N LYS A 69 -3.94 10.62 7.39
CA LYS A 69 -3.60 11.03 8.75
C LYS A 69 -4.84 11.10 9.64
N GLU A 70 -5.94 11.63 9.12
CA GLU A 70 -7.23 11.74 9.79
C GLU A 70 -7.73 10.35 10.26
N ARG A 71 -7.64 9.32 9.38
CA ARG A 71 -8.04 7.97 9.74
C ARG A 71 -7.12 7.34 10.78
N ILE A 72 -5.82 7.58 10.70
CA ILE A 72 -4.85 7.13 11.72
C ILE A 72 -5.18 7.75 13.09
N GLU A 73 -5.52 9.05 13.13
CA GLU A 73 -5.91 9.75 14.36
C GLU A 73 -7.24 9.22 14.93
N GLU A 74 -8.26 8.98 14.10
CA GLU A 74 -9.54 8.38 14.52
C GLU A 74 -9.37 6.98 15.12
N LEU A 75 -8.45 6.19 14.56
CA LEU A 75 -8.12 4.86 15.07
C LEU A 75 -7.14 4.91 16.25
N GLU A 76 -6.63 6.09 16.63
CA GLU A 76 -5.62 6.30 17.68
C GLU A 76 -4.39 5.39 17.52
N LEU A 77 -3.90 5.23 16.29
CA LEU A 77 -2.74 4.37 16.00
C LEU A 77 -1.43 5.16 16.24
N PRO A 78 -0.63 4.78 17.23
CA PRO A 78 0.64 5.45 17.46
C PRO A 78 1.65 5.13 16.36
N LEU A 79 2.45 6.12 15.99
CA LEU A 79 3.59 5.93 15.10
C LEU A 79 4.67 5.09 15.79
N MET A 80 5.27 4.15 15.07
CA MET A 80 6.42 3.38 15.57
C MET A 80 7.61 4.28 15.86
N ASN A 81 7.84 5.29 15.00
CA ASN A 81 8.87 6.28 15.20
C ASN A 81 8.36 7.67 14.81
N PRO A 82 8.00 8.52 15.77
CA PRO A 82 7.55 9.89 15.49
C PRO A 82 8.60 10.77 14.78
N SER A 83 9.89 10.40 14.84
CA SER A 83 10.96 11.13 14.15
C SER A 83 10.92 10.95 12.62
N ASN A 84 10.26 9.90 12.11
CA ASN A 84 10.16 9.65 10.67
C ASN A 84 9.46 10.80 9.93
N ILE A 85 8.48 11.42 10.57
CA ILE A 85 7.80 12.60 10.00
C ILE A 85 8.75 13.74 9.70
N LYS A 86 9.77 13.96 10.55
CA LYS A 86 10.74 15.05 10.38
C LYS A 86 11.75 14.79 9.28
N ASN A 87 11.90 13.55 8.83
CA ASN A 87 12.93 13.10 7.91
C ASN A 87 12.36 12.61 6.58
N ASP A 88 11.10 12.90 6.26
CA ASP A 88 10.37 12.45 5.06
C ASP A 88 10.36 10.92 4.85
N LEU A 89 10.60 10.16 5.92
CA LEU A 89 10.59 8.71 5.90
C LEU A 89 9.16 8.17 5.99
N THR A 90 8.98 6.92 5.57
CA THR A 90 7.69 6.23 5.64
C THR A 90 7.17 6.19 7.08
N ALA A 91 5.98 6.70 7.28
CA ALA A 91 5.38 6.88 8.60
C ALA A 91 4.60 5.62 9.04
N PHE A 92 5.33 4.57 9.44
CA PHE A 92 4.74 3.37 10.00
C PHE A 92 4.06 3.63 11.34
N THR A 93 2.85 3.12 11.49
CA THR A 93 2.20 2.98 12.79
C THR A 93 2.46 1.59 13.37
N VAL A 94 2.01 1.34 14.61
CA VAL A 94 1.95 -0.02 15.13
C VAL A 94 1.15 -0.93 14.20
N SER A 95 1.57 -2.18 14.04
CA SER A 95 0.82 -3.17 13.27
C SER A 95 -0.49 -3.51 13.96
N ILE A 96 -1.53 -3.81 13.19
CA ILE A 96 -2.90 -3.99 13.69
C ILE A 96 -3.46 -5.36 13.36
N GLU A 97 -4.47 -5.75 14.14
CA GLU A 97 -5.33 -6.89 13.92
C GLU A 97 -6.78 -6.53 14.20
N ALA A 98 -7.75 -7.10 13.46
CA ALA A 98 -9.14 -7.01 13.85
C ALA A 98 -9.34 -7.75 15.18
N LYS A 99 -10.06 -7.12 16.11
CA LYS A 99 -10.31 -7.70 17.44
C LYS A 99 -11.15 -8.98 17.37
N GLU A 100 -12.04 -9.07 16.39
CA GLU A 100 -12.96 -10.18 16.18
C GLU A 100 -12.93 -10.62 14.72
N GLY A 101 -13.34 -11.87 14.46
CA GLY A 101 -13.48 -12.39 13.09
C GLY A 101 -12.19 -12.85 12.43
N VAL A 102 -11.09 -12.95 13.18
CA VAL A 102 -9.79 -13.48 12.74
C VAL A 102 -9.43 -14.75 13.50
N THR A 103 -8.54 -15.54 12.92
CA THR A 103 -7.96 -16.72 13.56
C THR A 103 -6.57 -16.40 14.12
N THR A 104 -5.51 -16.68 13.37
CA THR A 104 -4.12 -16.32 13.75
C THR A 104 -3.68 -14.95 13.23
N GLY A 105 -4.51 -14.30 12.41
CA GLY A 105 -4.26 -12.96 11.85
C GLY A 105 -3.45 -12.94 10.56
N ILE A 106 -2.54 -13.88 10.35
CA ILE A 106 -1.59 -13.88 9.22
C ILE A 106 -2.20 -14.34 7.89
N SER A 107 -3.30 -15.10 7.90
CA SER A 107 -3.90 -15.59 6.66
C SER A 107 -4.34 -14.44 5.75
N ALA A 108 -4.43 -14.69 4.44
CA ALA A 108 -4.95 -13.69 3.50
C ALA A 108 -6.38 -13.27 3.85
N ALA A 109 -7.18 -14.18 4.39
CA ALA A 109 -8.54 -13.90 4.83
C ALA A 109 -8.55 -13.00 6.08
N ASP A 110 -7.72 -13.31 7.07
CA ASP A 110 -7.64 -12.52 8.31
C ASP A 110 -7.11 -11.10 8.04
N ARG A 111 -6.06 -10.98 7.21
CA ARG A 111 -5.53 -9.66 6.82
C ARG A 111 -6.55 -8.84 6.03
N ALA A 112 -7.24 -9.45 5.06
CA ALA A 112 -8.31 -8.77 4.33
C ALA A 112 -9.44 -8.33 5.26
N HIS A 113 -9.81 -9.14 6.25
CA HIS A 113 -10.80 -8.77 7.26
C HIS A 113 -10.30 -7.60 8.11
N THR A 114 -9.08 -7.65 8.63
CA THR A 114 -8.45 -6.55 9.39
C THR A 114 -8.45 -5.24 8.60
N ILE A 115 -8.07 -5.29 7.31
CA ILE A 115 -8.13 -4.14 6.42
C ILE A 115 -9.56 -3.59 6.31
N SER A 116 -10.54 -4.47 6.09
CA SER A 116 -11.95 -4.07 5.98
C SER A 116 -12.49 -3.39 7.24
N VAL A 117 -12.03 -3.82 8.42
CA VAL A 117 -12.36 -3.17 9.70
C VAL A 117 -11.68 -1.80 9.80
N ALA A 118 -10.38 -1.72 9.46
CA ALA A 118 -9.61 -0.48 9.58
C ALA A 118 -10.11 0.64 8.66
N VAL A 119 -10.61 0.32 7.44
CA VAL A 119 -11.10 1.35 6.50
C VAL A 119 -12.58 1.67 6.64
N ASN A 120 -13.31 0.96 7.47
CA ASN A 120 -14.75 1.17 7.67
C ASN A 120 -14.99 2.36 8.63
N ASN A 121 -15.58 3.43 8.12
CA ASN A 121 -15.86 4.65 8.89
C ASN A 121 -16.82 4.43 10.10
N ASN A 122 -17.57 3.33 10.13
CA ASN A 122 -18.42 2.96 11.27
C ASN A 122 -17.66 2.17 12.35
N ARG A 123 -16.38 1.89 12.16
CA ARG A 123 -15.49 1.20 13.09
C ARG A 123 -14.49 2.18 13.71
N ASN A 124 -14.00 1.85 14.88
CA ASN A 124 -13.10 2.69 15.65
C ASN A 124 -11.99 1.87 16.31
N LYS A 125 -11.15 2.52 17.11
CA LYS A 125 -10.02 1.88 17.80
C LYS A 125 -10.38 0.63 18.61
N ASN A 126 -11.61 0.53 19.12
CA ASN A 126 -12.03 -0.62 19.95
C ASN A 126 -12.30 -1.89 19.11
N ASP A 127 -12.39 -1.77 17.80
CA ASP A 127 -12.54 -2.88 16.85
C ASP A 127 -11.18 -3.46 16.41
N LEU A 128 -10.08 -2.83 16.82
CA LEU A 128 -8.72 -3.22 16.49
C LEU A 128 -7.92 -3.55 17.76
N VAL A 129 -6.91 -4.38 17.60
CA VAL A 129 -5.88 -4.67 18.60
C VAL A 129 -4.50 -4.55 17.96
N TYR A 130 -3.46 -4.37 18.76
CA TYR A 130 -2.07 -4.37 18.31
C TYR A 130 -1.16 -5.07 19.34
N PRO A 131 -0.03 -5.69 18.89
CA PRO A 131 0.41 -5.79 17.49
C PRO A 131 -0.45 -6.76 16.67
N GLY A 132 -0.32 -6.70 15.33
CA GLY A 132 -1.02 -7.58 14.39
C GLY A 132 -0.21 -7.83 13.11
N HIS A 133 -0.89 -8.22 12.04
CA HIS A 133 -0.27 -8.67 10.78
C HIS A 133 -0.56 -7.75 9.58
N VAL A 134 -1.20 -6.60 9.81
CA VAL A 134 -1.36 -5.52 8.82
C VAL A 134 -0.61 -4.30 9.33
N PHE A 135 0.14 -3.64 8.46
CA PHE A 135 1.02 -2.51 8.79
C PHE A 135 0.45 -1.22 8.21
N PRO A 136 -0.25 -0.39 9.02
CA PRO A 136 -0.73 0.89 8.55
C PRO A 136 0.41 1.89 8.34
N LEU A 137 0.31 2.63 7.24
CA LEU A 137 1.18 3.74 6.88
C LEU A 137 0.37 5.01 6.84
N MET A 138 0.85 6.06 7.50
CA MET A 138 0.22 7.36 7.47
C MET A 138 0.68 8.14 6.23
N ALA A 139 -0.25 8.43 5.32
CA ALA A 139 0.02 9.34 4.21
C ALA A 139 0.14 10.78 4.70
N TRP A 140 1.03 11.55 4.08
CA TRP A 140 1.20 12.96 4.38
C TRP A 140 0.05 13.81 3.86
N ASP A 141 -0.32 14.82 4.64
CA ASP A 141 -1.27 15.83 4.19
C ASP A 141 -0.70 16.56 2.97
N GLY A 142 -1.51 16.69 1.92
CA GLY A 142 -1.09 17.24 0.63
C GLY A 142 -0.69 16.17 -0.40
N GLY A 143 -0.62 14.90 0.01
CA GLY A 143 -0.45 13.75 -0.88
C GLY A 143 0.87 13.78 -1.67
N VAL A 144 0.83 13.28 -2.91
CA VAL A 144 2.00 13.16 -3.79
C VAL A 144 2.68 14.49 -4.11
N LEU A 145 1.96 15.61 -3.97
CA LEU A 145 2.53 16.95 -4.19
C LEU A 145 3.46 17.38 -3.04
N VAL A 146 3.34 16.75 -1.87
CA VAL A 146 4.19 17.02 -0.70
C VAL A 146 5.25 15.94 -0.55
N ARG A 147 4.87 14.67 -0.71
CA ARG A 147 5.78 13.53 -0.69
C ARG A 147 5.44 12.57 -1.83
N ALA A 148 6.34 12.44 -2.80
CA ALA A 148 6.17 11.57 -3.97
C ALA A 148 6.43 10.10 -3.61
N GLY A 149 5.63 9.53 -2.71
CA GLY A 149 5.75 8.14 -2.24
C GLY A 149 4.55 7.27 -2.60
N HIS A 150 4.75 5.95 -2.65
CA HIS A 150 3.71 4.96 -2.93
C HIS A 150 2.52 5.07 -1.95
N THR A 151 2.78 5.40 -0.68
CA THR A 151 1.76 5.62 0.35
C THR A 151 0.80 6.75 -0.01
N GLU A 152 1.35 7.91 -0.40
CA GLU A 152 0.58 9.07 -0.80
C GLU A 152 -0.18 8.81 -2.10
N ALA A 153 0.49 8.19 -3.08
CA ALA A 153 -0.12 7.86 -4.37
C ALA A 153 -1.30 6.90 -4.22
N ALA A 154 -1.19 5.87 -3.38
CA ALA A 154 -2.28 4.93 -3.13
C ALA A 154 -3.54 5.62 -2.56
N VAL A 155 -3.34 6.57 -1.65
CA VAL A 155 -4.44 7.37 -1.07
C VAL A 155 -5.03 8.34 -2.10
N ASP A 156 -4.17 9.04 -2.86
CA ASP A 156 -4.63 10.06 -3.83
C ASP A 156 -5.34 9.44 -5.03
N ILE A 157 -4.85 8.31 -5.57
CA ILE A 157 -5.54 7.57 -6.65
C ILE A 157 -6.91 7.10 -6.16
N SER A 158 -7.01 6.60 -4.92
CA SER A 158 -8.29 6.20 -4.34
C SER A 158 -9.26 7.37 -4.22
N LYS A 159 -8.80 8.57 -3.81
CA LYS A 159 -9.61 9.81 -3.79
C LYS A 159 -10.06 10.20 -5.19
N LEU A 160 -9.16 10.21 -6.18
CA LEU A 160 -9.47 10.55 -7.57
C LEU A 160 -10.45 9.56 -8.22
N ALA A 161 -10.47 8.34 -7.74
CA ALA A 161 -11.43 7.31 -8.14
C ALA A 161 -12.79 7.40 -7.41
N ASP A 162 -13.01 8.39 -6.53
CA ASP A 162 -14.19 8.55 -5.67
C ASP A 162 -14.41 7.35 -4.72
N LEU A 163 -13.33 6.77 -4.22
CA LEU A 163 -13.33 5.63 -3.30
C LEU A 163 -12.93 6.06 -1.87
N ASN A 164 -13.01 5.12 -0.92
CA ASN A 164 -12.43 5.33 0.40
C ASN A 164 -10.94 5.69 0.25
N PRO A 165 -10.46 6.80 0.87
CA PRO A 165 -9.10 7.31 0.69
C PRO A 165 -8.05 6.43 1.39
N SER A 166 -7.89 5.21 0.89
CA SER A 166 -7.01 4.19 1.43
C SER A 166 -6.60 3.19 0.36
N GLY A 167 -5.41 2.65 0.47
CA GLY A 167 -4.90 1.63 -0.45
C GLY A 167 -4.10 0.55 0.28
N VAL A 168 -4.14 -0.67 -0.24
CA VAL A 168 -3.22 -1.72 0.16
C VAL A 168 -2.07 -1.74 -0.82
N ILE A 169 -0.86 -1.74 -0.30
CA ILE A 169 0.38 -1.72 -1.06
C ILE A 169 1.24 -2.93 -0.68
N CYS A 170 2.02 -3.41 -1.63
CA CYS A 170 2.95 -4.52 -1.41
C CYS A 170 4.09 -4.41 -2.43
N GLU A 171 5.30 -4.32 -1.95
CA GLU A 171 6.50 -4.23 -2.79
C GLU A 171 6.61 -5.47 -3.69
N ILE A 172 7.11 -5.28 -4.91
CA ILE A 172 7.42 -6.37 -5.83
C ILE A 172 8.87 -6.76 -5.63
N MET A 173 9.07 -8.03 -5.21
CA MET A 173 10.38 -8.60 -4.94
C MET A 173 10.65 -9.77 -5.90
N SER A 174 11.92 -9.96 -6.27
CA SER A 174 12.38 -11.12 -7.02
C SER A 174 12.27 -12.42 -6.21
N GLU A 175 12.59 -13.57 -6.81
CA GLU A 175 12.51 -14.88 -6.14
C GLU A 175 13.49 -15.03 -4.98
N ASP A 176 14.62 -14.32 -5.03
CA ASP A 176 15.61 -14.25 -3.95
C ASP A 176 15.26 -13.25 -2.83
N CYS A 177 14.07 -12.64 -2.91
CA CYS A 177 13.58 -11.60 -1.99
C CYS A 177 14.37 -10.29 -2.03
N LEU A 178 15.05 -10.00 -3.14
CA LEU A 178 15.56 -8.66 -3.43
C LEU A 178 14.47 -7.83 -4.12
N LEU A 179 14.50 -6.51 -3.91
CA LEU A 179 13.57 -5.60 -4.57
C LEU A 179 13.80 -5.64 -6.08
N TYR A 180 12.70 -5.71 -6.83
CA TYR A 180 12.74 -5.69 -8.28
C TYR A 180 12.87 -4.24 -8.73
N THR A 181 14.08 -3.86 -9.10
CA THR A 181 14.38 -2.53 -9.64
C THR A 181 14.45 -2.58 -11.17
N SER A 182 14.33 -1.44 -11.84
CA SER A 182 14.44 -1.38 -13.31
C SER A 182 15.80 -1.90 -13.83
N ASP A 183 16.85 -1.83 -13.03
CA ASP A 183 18.19 -2.34 -13.39
C ASP A 183 18.29 -3.87 -13.24
N ALA A 184 17.50 -4.49 -12.35
CA ALA A 184 17.50 -5.95 -12.15
C ALA A 184 16.97 -6.73 -13.36
N ALA A 185 16.23 -6.07 -14.26
CA ALA A 185 15.75 -6.67 -15.49
C ALA A 185 16.88 -6.93 -16.52
N ASP A 186 18.01 -6.21 -16.43
CA ASP A 186 19.14 -6.37 -17.33
C ASP A 186 20.13 -7.46 -16.87
N ASP A 187 20.16 -7.81 -15.59
CA ASP A 187 21.08 -8.79 -15.01
C ASP A 187 20.60 -10.26 -15.11
N GLY A 188 19.37 -10.49 -15.53
CA GLY A 188 18.69 -11.79 -15.44
C GLY A 188 18.83 -12.75 -16.63
N LEU A 189 19.61 -12.43 -17.67
CA LEU A 189 19.78 -13.28 -18.87
C LEU A 189 21.23 -13.34 -19.35
N SER A 190 22.09 -13.96 -18.57
CA SER A 190 23.37 -14.47 -19.08
C SER A 190 23.60 -15.91 -18.65
#